data_25431736a65d9247e1ce105e86f95ec0
#
_entry.id   25431736a65d9247e1ce105e86f95ec0
#
_cell.length_a   1.000
_cell.length_b   1.000
_cell.length_c   1.000
_cell.angle_alpha   90.00
_cell.angle_beta   90.00
_cell.angle_gamma   90.00
#
_symmetry.space_group_name_H-M   'P 1'
#
loop_
_entity.id
_entity.type
_entity.pdbx_description
1 polymer ?
#
loop_
_entity_poly.entity_id
_entity_poly.type
_entity_poly.pdbx_seq_one_letter_code
_entity_poly.pdbx_strand_id
1 'polypeptide(L)'
;VSRDWSSDVCSSDLQRAAYMAEKVRITVKGVIENMSWFTADDGTRYELFGSGGGAELAEQLGVRFIGQVPLIPELREGSDNGNPVAAQPETEAGAVFAEMARVLDEEMKSSKRAHPELKLLS
;
A
#
# COMPACT_ATOMS: atom_id res chain seq x y z
N VAL A 1 26.15 3.23 -4.82
CA VAL A 1 26.11 2.12 -3.88
C VAL A 1 24.99 2.27 -2.88
N SER A 2 24.83 3.45 -2.29
CA SER A 2 23.79 3.70 -1.30
C SER A 2 22.35 3.62 -1.85
N ARG A 3 22.15 3.94 -3.14
CA ARG A 3 20.83 3.83 -3.78
C ARG A 3 20.40 2.38 -3.96
N ASP A 4 21.30 1.53 -4.41
CA ASP A 4 21.05 0.09 -4.57
C ASP A 4 20.81 -0.55 -3.21
N TRP A 5 21.54 -0.13 -2.21
CA TRP A 5 21.38 -0.60 -0.85
C TRP A 5 19.97 -0.34 -0.31
N SER A 6 19.44 0.88 -0.47
CA SER A 6 18.13 1.23 0.10
C SER A 6 16.97 0.51 -0.60
N SER A 7 17.00 0.34 -1.94
CA SER A 7 15.92 -0.35 -2.64
C SER A 7 16.02 -1.87 -2.49
N ASP A 8 17.20 -2.45 -2.62
CA ASP A 8 17.39 -3.91 -2.53
C ASP A 8 17.16 -4.44 -1.12
N VAL A 9 17.66 -3.74 -0.10
CA VAL A 9 17.49 -4.15 1.29
C VAL A 9 16.02 -4.07 1.72
N CYS A 10 15.33 -2.97 1.36
CA CYS A 10 13.90 -2.83 1.66
C CYS A 10 13.07 -3.92 0.98
N SER A 11 13.33 -4.22 -0.29
CA SER A 11 12.64 -5.27 -1.02
C SER A 11 12.89 -6.64 -0.39
N SER A 12 14.12 -6.94 0.01
CA SER A 12 14.48 -8.20 0.67
C SER A 12 13.79 -8.36 2.03
N ASP A 13 13.74 -7.29 2.82
CA ASP A 13 13.08 -7.31 4.14
C ASP A 13 11.57 -7.48 4.01
N LEU A 14 10.96 -6.84 3.04
CA LEU A 14 9.53 -6.99 2.76
C LEU A 14 9.21 -8.39 2.24
N GLN A 15 10.05 -8.96 1.40
CA GLN A 15 9.90 -10.35 0.97
C GLN A 15 9.98 -11.32 2.14
N ARG A 16 10.92 -11.11 3.06
CA ARG A 16 11.05 -11.92 4.29
C ARG A 16 9.81 -11.79 5.16
N ALA A 17 9.27 -10.57 5.30
CA ALA A 17 8.03 -10.34 6.05
C ALA A 17 6.85 -11.10 5.42
N ALA A 18 6.75 -11.11 4.11
CA ALA A 18 5.72 -11.87 3.39
C ALA A 18 5.86 -13.39 3.61
N TYR A 19 7.09 -13.92 3.56
CA TYR A 19 7.34 -15.33 3.86
C TYR A 19 7.00 -15.67 5.31
N MET A 20 7.30 -14.79 6.26
CA MET A 20 6.92 -15.00 7.66
C MET A 20 5.41 -15.03 7.84
N ALA A 21 4.69 -14.12 7.16
CA ALA A 21 3.23 -14.11 7.17
C ALA A 21 2.67 -15.45 6.65
N GLU A 22 3.22 -15.94 5.55
CA GLU A 22 2.82 -17.23 4.97
C GLU A 22 3.04 -18.39 5.95
N LYS A 23 4.18 -18.42 6.64
CA LYS A 23 4.49 -19.46 7.63
C LYS A 23 3.50 -19.48 8.79
N VAL A 24 3.01 -18.33 9.22
CA VAL A 24 2.00 -18.25 10.28
C VAL A 24 0.57 -18.23 9.73
N ARG A 25 0.39 -18.55 8.45
CA ARG A 25 -0.90 -18.64 7.76
C ARG A 25 -1.67 -17.34 7.71
N ILE A 26 -0.96 -16.22 7.61
CA ILE A 26 -1.54 -14.91 7.35
C ILE A 26 -1.40 -14.63 5.85
N THR A 27 -2.52 -14.42 5.19
CA THR A 27 -2.55 -14.17 3.75
C THR A 27 -2.22 -12.70 3.46
N VAL A 28 -1.17 -12.46 2.66
CA VAL A 28 -0.88 -11.13 2.13
C VAL A 28 -1.86 -10.82 1.01
N LYS A 29 -2.61 -9.75 1.13
CA LYS A 29 -3.65 -9.37 0.16
C LYS A 29 -3.19 -8.38 -0.89
N GLY A 30 -2.15 -7.63 -0.60
CA GLY A 30 -1.63 -6.65 -1.54
C GLY A 30 -0.49 -5.85 -0.99
N VAL A 31 0.00 -4.93 -1.80
CA VAL A 31 1.10 -4.03 -1.47
C VAL A 31 0.63 -2.59 -1.63
N ILE A 32 0.94 -1.75 -0.65
CA ILE A 32 0.77 -0.30 -0.71
C ILE A 32 2.15 0.31 -0.59
N GLU A 33 2.50 1.20 -1.53
CA GLU A 33 3.74 1.95 -1.52
C GLU A 33 3.52 3.29 -0.84
N ASN A 34 4.07 3.47 0.36
CA ASN A 34 3.96 4.71 1.11
C ASN A 34 5.13 5.65 0.80
N MET A 35 4.93 6.93 0.97
CA MET A 35 5.93 7.97 0.69
C MET A 35 6.47 7.90 -0.75
N SER A 36 5.59 7.60 -1.69
CA SER A 36 5.99 7.35 -3.09
C SER A 36 6.55 8.58 -3.78
N TRP A 37 5.99 9.73 -3.49
CA TRP A 37 6.45 11.00 -4.06
C TRP A 37 6.15 12.16 -3.12
N PHE A 38 6.84 13.27 -3.37
CA PHE A 38 6.62 14.55 -2.72
C PHE A 38 6.43 15.61 -3.79
N THR A 39 5.43 16.47 -3.63
CA THR A 39 5.21 17.60 -4.52
C THR A 39 5.65 18.88 -3.81
N ALA A 40 6.64 19.58 -4.38
CA ALA A 40 7.14 20.85 -3.85
C ALA A 40 6.16 21.98 -4.14
N ASP A 41 6.37 23.12 -3.47
CA ASP A 41 5.51 24.31 -3.61
C ASP A 41 5.45 24.85 -5.05
N ASP A 42 6.51 24.62 -5.85
CA ASP A 42 6.57 25.00 -7.27
C ASP A 42 5.84 24.02 -8.20
N GLY A 43 5.24 22.97 -7.65
CA GLY A 43 4.56 21.92 -8.40
C GLY A 43 5.47 20.80 -8.89
N THR A 44 6.77 20.84 -8.60
CA THR A 44 7.71 19.78 -9.00
C THR A 44 7.47 18.52 -8.16
N ARG A 45 7.33 17.39 -8.84
CA ARG A 45 7.15 16.09 -8.19
C ARG A 45 8.49 15.37 -8.07
N TYR A 46 8.81 14.97 -6.87
CA TYR A 46 10.02 14.21 -6.55
C TYR A 46 9.67 12.80 -6.11
N GLU A 47 10.26 11.80 -6.74
CA GLU A 47 10.14 10.41 -6.33
C GLU A 47 11.31 10.08 -5.40
N LEU A 48 11.06 10.17 -4.08
CA LEU A 48 12.10 10.16 -3.05
C LEU A 48 12.85 8.83 -2.96
N PHE A 49 12.18 7.74 -3.26
CA PHE A 49 12.72 6.38 -3.11
C PHE A 49 12.70 5.59 -4.41
N GLY A 50 12.69 6.28 -5.56
CA GLY A 50 12.53 5.68 -6.86
C GLY A 50 11.08 5.38 -7.19
N SER A 51 10.82 4.84 -8.38
CA SER A 51 9.48 4.52 -8.83
C SER A 51 9.33 3.03 -9.13
N GLY A 52 8.13 2.50 -8.88
CA GLY A 52 7.77 1.14 -9.28
C GLY A 52 8.19 0.01 -8.33
N GLY A 53 8.89 0.30 -7.24
CA GLY A 53 9.34 -0.72 -6.30
C GLY A 53 8.21 -1.51 -5.66
N GLY A 54 7.13 -0.83 -5.29
CA GLY A 54 5.95 -1.47 -4.72
C GLY A 54 5.21 -2.36 -5.71
N ALA A 55 5.08 -1.90 -6.95
CA ALA A 55 4.46 -2.69 -8.01
C ALA A 55 5.27 -3.93 -8.37
N GLU A 56 6.60 -3.78 -8.43
CA GLU A 56 7.51 -4.90 -8.67
C GLU A 56 7.42 -5.94 -7.55
N LEU A 57 7.40 -5.50 -6.30
CA LEU A 57 7.24 -6.39 -5.15
C LEU A 57 5.91 -7.13 -5.19
N ALA A 58 4.82 -6.45 -5.52
CA ALA A 58 3.50 -7.06 -5.66
C ALA A 58 3.51 -8.16 -6.73
N GLU A 59 4.16 -7.91 -7.86
CA GLU A 59 4.32 -8.90 -8.92
C GLU A 59 5.13 -10.11 -8.45
N GLN A 60 6.24 -9.90 -7.76
CA GLN A 60 7.07 -10.97 -7.21
C GLN A 60 6.34 -11.84 -6.20
N LEU A 61 5.47 -11.23 -5.38
CA LEU A 61 4.68 -11.93 -4.39
C LEU A 61 3.40 -12.55 -4.96
N GLY A 62 3.03 -12.22 -6.19
CA GLY A 62 1.79 -12.68 -6.81
C GLY A 62 0.54 -12.07 -6.17
N VAL A 63 0.65 -10.86 -5.63
CA VAL A 63 -0.45 -10.14 -4.98
C VAL A 63 -0.73 -8.83 -5.71
N ARG A 64 -1.88 -8.21 -5.39
CA ARG A 64 -2.28 -6.97 -6.04
C ARG A 64 -1.49 -5.78 -5.53
N PHE A 65 -1.09 -4.89 -6.44
CA PHE A 65 -0.61 -3.56 -6.09
C PHE A 65 -1.83 -2.67 -5.85
N ILE A 66 -2.05 -2.26 -4.59
CA ILE A 66 -3.26 -1.56 -4.18
C ILE A 66 -3.17 -0.07 -4.48
N GLY A 67 -2.02 0.55 -4.25
CA GLY A 67 -1.85 1.95 -4.56
C GLY A 67 -0.58 2.56 -3.99
N GLN A 68 -0.43 3.85 -4.25
CA GLN A 68 0.69 4.67 -3.81
C GLN A 68 0.16 5.81 -2.93
N VAL A 69 0.85 6.08 -1.84
CA VAL A 69 0.51 7.19 -0.93
C VAL A 69 1.63 8.23 -1.02
N PRO A 70 1.30 9.48 -1.38
CA PRO A 70 2.29 10.54 -1.43
C PRO A 70 2.73 10.98 -0.04
N LEU A 71 3.91 11.61 0.04
CA LEU A 71 4.36 12.26 1.26
C LEU A 71 3.73 13.66 1.34
N ILE A 72 2.74 13.80 2.19
CA ILE A 72 1.97 15.03 2.38
C ILE A 72 2.01 15.41 3.86
N PRO A 73 2.44 16.64 4.22
CA PRO A 73 2.48 17.08 5.63
C PRO A 73 1.12 16.95 6.34
N GLU A 74 0.03 17.21 5.64
CA GLU A 74 -1.33 17.15 6.16
C GLU A 74 -1.71 15.75 6.67
N LEU A 75 -1.12 14.68 6.11
CA LEU A 75 -1.31 13.32 6.61
C LEU A 75 -0.87 13.18 8.05
N ARG A 76 0.30 13.75 8.36
CA ARG A 76 0.85 13.72 9.71
C ARG A 76 0.01 14.58 10.66
N GLU A 77 -0.23 15.83 10.27
CA GLU A 77 -0.99 16.77 11.10
C GLU A 77 -2.38 16.26 11.42
N GLY A 78 -3.07 15.73 10.43
CA GLY A 78 -4.39 15.15 10.61
C GLY A 78 -4.38 13.97 11.56
N SER A 79 -3.39 13.09 11.42
CA SER A 79 -3.24 11.93 12.32
C SER A 79 -2.94 12.34 13.75
N ASP A 80 -2.03 13.29 13.94
CA ASP A 80 -1.63 13.77 15.26
C ASP A 80 -2.80 14.47 16.00
N ASN A 81 -3.67 15.15 15.26
CA ASN A 81 -4.80 15.87 15.80
C ASN A 81 -6.09 15.03 15.92
N GLY A 82 -6.04 13.75 15.57
CA GLY A 82 -7.21 12.88 15.61
C GLY A 82 -8.24 13.16 14.51
N ASN A 83 -7.84 13.88 13.46
CA ASN A 83 -8.68 14.17 12.30
C ASN A 83 -8.00 13.62 11.03
N PRO A 84 -8.04 12.30 10.81
CA PRO A 84 -7.29 11.68 9.74
C PRO A 84 -7.76 12.13 8.36
N VAL A 85 -6.83 12.37 7.47
CA VAL A 85 -7.09 12.81 6.09
C VAL A 85 -7.96 11.78 5.34
N ALA A 86 -7.85 10.51 5.69
CA ALA A 86 -8.69 9.46 5.12
C ALA A 86 -10.20 9.68 5.32
N ALA A 87 -10.59 10.46 6.34
CA ALA A 87 -11.98 10.83 6.59
C ALA A 87 -12.43 12.06 5.78
N GLN A 88 -11.53 12.62 4.95
CA GLN A 88 -11.79 13.83 4.16
C GLN A 88 -11.61 13.52 2.66
N PRO A 89 -12.58 12.82 2.04
CA PRO A 89 -12.44 12.33 0.65
C PRO A 89 -12.36 13.46 -0.38
N GLU A 90 -12.71 14.68 -0.02
CA GLU A 90 -12.60 15.87 -0.85
C GLU A 90 -11.15 16.35 -1.04
N THR A 91 -10.23 15.91 -0.19
CA THR A 91 -8.81 16.22 -0.32
C THR A 91 -8.10 15.24 -1.26
N GLU A 92 -6.97 15.64 -1.84
CA GLU A 92 -6.15 14.77 -2.68
C GLU A 92 -5.73 13.49 -1.93
N ALA A 93 -5.23 13.64 -0.72
CA ALA A 93 -4.82 12.51 0.10
C ALA A 93 -6.01 11.62 0.51
N GLY A 94 -7.13 12.22 0.87
CA GLY A 94 -8.35 11.47 1.19
C GLY A 94 -8.86 10.65 0.01
N ALA A 95 -8.80 11.22 -1.20
CA ALA A 95 -9.17 10.52 -2.43
C ALA A 95 -8.29 9.29 -2.68
N VAL A 96 -6.98 9.39 -2.43
CA VAL A 96 -6.05 8.26 -2.54
C VAL A 96 -6.46 7.12 -1.60
N PHE A 97 -6.76 7.43 -0.34
CA PHE A 97 -7.21 6.42 0.63
C PHE A 97 -8.56 5.81 0.27
N ALA A 98 -9.49 6.62 -0.23
CA ALA A 98 -10.80 6.13 -0.69
C ALA A 98 -10.65 5.15 -1.85
N GLU A 99 -9.79 5.44 -2.81
CA GLU A 99 -9.52 4.55 -3.94
C GLU A 99 -8.87 3.24 -3.48
N MET A 100 -7.89 3.31 -2.60
CA MET A 100 -7.25 2.11 -2.05
C MET A 100 -8.25 1.24 -1.29
N ALA A 101 -9.14 1.85 -0.51
CA ALA A 101 -10.20 1.13 0.20
C ALA A 101 -11.14 0.43 -0.78
N ARG A 102 -11.51 1.09 -1.88
CA ARG A 102 -12.34 0.50 -2.93
C ARG A 102 -11.67 -0.72 -3.58
N VAL A 103 -10.40 -0.59 -3.93
CA VAL A 103 -9.61 -1.68 -4.52
C VAL A 103 -9.53 -2.87 -3.56
N LEU A 104 -9.28 -2.60 -2.28
CA LEU A 104 -9.19 -3.65 -1.26
C LEU A 104 -10.53 -4.34 -1.03
N ASP A 105 -11.63 -3.59 -1.03
CA ASP A 105 -12.98 -4.14 -0.88
C ASP A 105 -13.32 -5.09 -2.04
N GLU A 106 -12.98 -4.72 -3.26
CA GLU A 106 -13.15 -5.58 -4.44
C GLU A 106 -12.34 -6.87 -4.32
N GLU A 107 -11.09 -6.78 -3.89
CA GLU A 107 -10.22 -7.93 -3.69
C GLU A 107 -10.79 -8.88 -2.63
N MET A 108 -11.30 -8.33 -1.54
CA MET A 108 -11.91 -9.12 -0.47
C MET A 108 -13.20 -9.82 -0.92
N LYS A 109 -14.01 -9.17 -1.73
CA LYS A 109 -15.22 -9.77 -2.31
C LYS A 109 -14.88 -10.90 -3.27
N SER A 110 -13.88 -10.72 -4.10
CA SER A 110 -13.39 -11.76 -5.01
C SER A 110 -12.90 -12.98 -4.25
N SER A 111 -12.14 -12.78 -3.18
CA SER A 111 -11.62 -13.85 -2.33
C SER A 111 -12.75 -14.65 -1.66
N LYS A 112 -13.79 -13.98 -1.19
CA LYS A 112 -14.96 -14.67 -0.60
C LYS A 112 -15.70 -15.56 -1.59
N ARG A 113 -15.78 -15.15 -2.84
CA ARG A 113 -16.43 -15.93 -3.90
C ARG A 113 -15.65 -17.20 -4.24
N ALA A 114 -14.34 -17.20 -4.02
CA ALA A 114 -13.46 -18.33 -4.32
C ALA A 114 -13.51 -19.45 -3.27
N HIS A 115 -14.23 -19.26 -2.16
CA HIS A 115 -14.34 -20.23 -1.07
C HIS A 115 -15.80 -20.58 -0.77
N PRO A 116 -16.49 -21.26 -1.71
CA PRO A 116 -17.90 -21.66 -1.50
C PRO A 116 -18.07 -22.64 -0.33
N GLU A 117 -17.04 -23.39 0.02
CA GLU A 117 -17.07 -24.39 1.10
C GLU A 117 -17.36 -23.75 2.47
N LEU A 118 -16.97 -22.50 2.68
CA LEU A 118 -17.26 -21.79 3.92
C LEU A 118 -18.76 -21.59 4.17
N LYS A 119 -19.58 -21.68 3.13
CA LYS A 119 -21.03 -21.62 3.23
C LYS A 119 -21.66 -22.92 3.74
N LEU A 120 -20.99 -24.04 3.51
CA LEU A 120 -21.46 -25.35 3.92
C LEU A 120 -21.27 -25.62 5.41
N LEU A 121 -20.35 -24.89 6.04
CA LEU A 121 -20.05 -25.02 7.46
C LEU A 121 -20.86 -24.08 8.35
N SER A 122 -21.58 -23.18 7.72
CA SER A 122 -22.50 -22.28 8.41
C SER A 122 -23.93 -22.77 8.26
#